data_71eaae52704461997d330cdd236fe155
#
_entry.id   71eaae52704461997d330cdd236fe155
#
_cell.length_a   1.000
_cell.length_b   1.000
_cell.length_c   1.000
_cell.angle_alpha   90.00
_cell.angle_beta   90.00
_cell.angle_gamma   90.00
#
_symmetry.space_group_name_H-M   'P 1'
#
loop_
_entity.id
_entity.type
_entity.pdbx_description
1 polymer ?
#
loop_
_entity_poly.entity_id
_entity_poly.type
_entity_poly.pdbx_seq_one_letter_code
_entity_poly.pdbx_strand_id
1 'polypeptide(L)'
;LFLTTNMLYDVALTPNIGVGMSVTDRITVLADWMYARWSNRDKRRYWRIYGGDIEARYRIGKQKASAPLAGHHVGVYYSMACYDFQAGRSHRGVLSDKWNYAAGVSYTYSMPIATRLNIDFSLGVGYLWGTYKKHAAIDVCDVWLSTHKLGWLGPTKAGVSLGWLIGNSLANKRKGGGK
;
A
#
# COMPACT_ATOMS: atom_id res chain seq x y z
N LEU A 1 10.12 -4.32 15.63
CA LEU A 1 8.89 -3.63 15.28
C LEU A 1 9.21 -2.32 14.55
N PHE A 2 8.45 -1.98 13.54
CA PHE A 2 8.55 -0.71 12.84
C PHE A 2 7.16 -0.28 12.34
N LEU A 3 6.97 1.03 12.20
CA LEU A 3 5.78 1.62 11.59
C LEU A 3 6.11 2.10 10.19
N THR A 4 5.14 2.05 9.30
CA THR A 4 5.30 2.51 7.92
C THR A 4 4.15 3.40 7.48
N THR A 5 4.43 4.32 6.55
CA THR A 5 3.43 5.00 5.74
C THR A 5 3.88 4.97 4.29
N ASN A 6 2.96 4.75 3.37
CA ASN A 6 3.23 4.77 1.94
C ASN A 6 2.98 6.18 1.40
N MET A 7 4.05 6.88 1.10
CA MET A 7 4.00 8.27 0.62
C MET A 7 3.27 8.42 -0.71
N LEU A 8 3.23 7.39 -1.57
CA LEU A 8 2.45 7.46 -2.81
C LEU A 8 0.94 7.53 -2.52
N TYR A 9 0.48 6.82 -1.49
CA TYR A 9 -0.91 6.88 -1.06
C TYR A 9 -1.22 8.21 -0.37
N ASP A 10 -0.28 8.75 0.41
CA ASP A 10 -0.43 10.06 1.05
C ASP A 10 -0.54 11.18 0.00
N VAL A 11 0.29 11.16 -1.05
CA VAL A 11 0.19 12.08 -2.19
C VAL A 11 -1.14 11.92 -2.94
N ALA A 12 -1.67 10.69 -3.02
CA ALA A 12 -2.99 10.40 -3.57
C ALA A 12 -4.14 10.72 -2.59
N LEU A 13 -3.87 11.48 -1.51
CA LEU A 13 -4.83 11.83 -0.47
C LEU A 13 -5.49 10.59 0.19
N THR A 14 -4.74 9.53 0.33
CA THR A 14 -5.17 8.28 0.97
C THR A 14 -4.28 8.00 2.17
N PRO A 15 -4.58 8.58 3.35
CA PRO A 15 -3.85 8.30 4.58
C PRO A 15 -3.76 6.81 4.85
N ASN A 16 -2.59 6.36 5.25
CA ASN A 16 -2.32 4.96 5.50
C ASN A 16 -1.30 4.80 6.65
N ILE A 17 -1.37 3.67 7.29
CA ILE A 17 -0.43 3.28 8.33
C ILE A 17 -0.18 1.77 8.26
N GLY A 18 1.05 1.39 8.40
CA GLY A 18 1.46 0.00 8.47
C GLY A 18 2.26 -0.31 9.74
N VAL A 19 2.20 -1.55 10.13
CA VAL A 19 2.99 -2.12 11.22
C VAL A 19 3.74 -3.33 10.69
N GLY A 20 5.05 -3.36 10.92
CA GLY A 20 5.89 -4.46 10.50
C GLY A 20 6.76 -4.99 11.62
N MET A 21 7.06 -6.27 11.56
CA MET A 21 7.97 -6.93 12.49
C MET A 21 8.88 -7.93 11.77
N SER A 22 10.12 -7.98 12.19
CA SER A 22 11.02 -9.06 11.80
C SER A 22 10.75 -10.27 12.68
N VAL A 23 10.29 -11.34 12.06
CA VAL A 23 10.05 -12.63 12.74
C VAL A 23 11.36 -13.40 12.89
N THR A 24 12.21 -13.29 11.88
CA THR A 24 13.57 -13.83 11.88
C THR A 24 14.52 -12.82 11.25
N ASP A 25 15.82 -13.12 11.23
CA ASP A 25 16.83 -12.28 10.55
C ASP A 25 16.55 -12.09 9.05
N ARG A 26 15.75 -12.97 8.45
CA ARG A 26 15.45 -12.96 7.01
C ARG A 26 13.99 -12.72 6.67
N ILE A 27 13.08 -12.96 7.62
CA ILE A 27 11.64 -12.89 7.37
C ILE A 27 11.07 -11.69 8.12
N THR A 28 10.38 -10.84 7.39
CA THR A 28 9.65 -9.69 7.91
C THR A 28 8.20 -9.79 7.48
N VAL A 29 7.28 -9.57 8.41
CA VAL A 29 5.84 -9.50 8.13
C VAL A 29 5.39 -8.07 8.31
N LEU A 30 4.59 -7.59 7.39
CA LEU A 30 4.03 -6.24 7.35
C LEU A 30 2.51 -6.34 7.16
N ALA A 31 1.78 -5.52 7.88
CA ALA A 31 0.35 -5.30 7.66
C ALA A 31 0.12 -3.81 7.60
N ASP A 32 -0.62 -3.35 6.59
CA ASP A 32 -0.98 -1.95 6.48
C ASP A 32 -2.47 -1.76 6.17
N TRP A 33 -2.95 -0.58 6.55
CA TRP A 33 -4.33 -0.17 6.39
C TRP A 33 -4.39 1.24 5.83
N MET A 34 -5.26 1.45 4.86
CA MET A 34 -5.53 2.74 4.26
C MET A 34 -7.01 3.12 4.40
N TYR A 35 -7.24 4.41 4.58
CA TYR A 35 -8.59 4.94 4.67
C TYR A 35 -8.66 6.37 4.13
N ALA A 36 -9.50 6.59 3.15
CA ALA A 36 -9.83 7.93 2.66
C ALA A 36 -11.33 8.05 2.44
N ARG A 37 -11.92 9.18 2.85
CA ARG A 37 -13.32 9.49 2.64
C ARG A 37 -13.50 10.97 2.32
N TRP A 38 -13.04 11.36 1.15
CA TRP A 38 -13.20 12.72 0.68
C TRP A 38 -14.44 12.82 -0.21
N SER A 39 -15.34 13.76 0.08
CA SER A 39 -16.53 14.00 -0.72
C SER A 39 -16.78 15.49 -0.85
N ASN A 40 -17.01 15.95 -2.07
CA ASN A 40 -17.49 17.29 -2.36
C ASN A 40 -18.80 17.15 -3.12
N ARG A 41 -19.92 17.37 -2.44
CA ARG A 41 -21.27 17.23 -2.99
C ARG A 41 -21.57 18.24 -4.08
N ASP A 42 -21.11 19.49 -3.93
CA ASP A 42 -21.34 20.56 -4.90
C ASP A 42 -20.65 20.29 -6.23
N LYS A 43 -19.45 19.69 -6.18
CA LYS A 43 -18.67 19.32 -7.37
C LYS A 43 -18.85 17.85 -7.78
N ARG A 44 -19.72 17.10 -7.10
CA ARG A 44 -19.96 15.66 -7.32
C ARG A 44 -18.66 14.87 -7.47
N ARG A 45 -17.72 15.11 -6.55
CA ARG A 45 -16.44 14.39 -6.49
C ARG A 45 -16.42 13.53 -5.26
N TYR A 46 -16.21 12.22 -5.47
CA TYR A 46 -16.02 11.26 -4.40
C TYR A 46 -14.66 10.58 -4.58
N TRP A 47 -13.90 10.55 -3.50
CA TRP A 47 -12.65 9.82 -3.38
C TRP A 47 -12.73 9.05 -2.07
N ARG A 48 -13.24 7.85 -2.15
CA ARG A 48 -13.45 6.99 -1.02
C ARG A 48 -12.75 5.68 -1.28
N ILE A 49 -11.87 5.29 -0.37
CA ILE A 49 -11.19 4.00 -0.39
C ILE A 49 -10.90 3.58 1.03
N TYR A 50 -11.09 2.32 1.31
CA TYR A 50 -10.61 1.68 2.52
C TYR A 50 -10.18 0.27 2.20
N GLY A 51 -9.12 -0.16 2.86
CA GLY A 51 -8.54 -1.47 2.63
C GLY A 51 -7.19 -1.59 3.30
N GLY A 52 -6.56 -2.72 3.07
CA GLY A 52 -5.24 -2.96 3.58
C GLY A 52 -4.59 -4.14 2.90
N ASP A 53 -3.34 -4.38 3.27
CA ASP A 53 -2.65 -5.56 2.82
C ASP A 53 -1.81 -6.21 3.93
N ILE A 54 -1.50 -7.47 3.71
CA ILE A 54 -0.54 -8.23 4.51
C ILE A 54 0.53 -8.73 3.57
N GLU A 55 1.78 -8.55 3.95
CA GLU A 55 2.94 -8.94 3.15
C GLU A 55 3.96 -9.68 4.01
N ALA A 56 4.42 -10.82 3.53
CA ALA A 56 5.56 -11.54 4.09
C ALA A 56 6.75 -11.36 3.15
N ARG A 57 7.85 -10.78 3.66
CA ARG A 57 9.07 -10.45 2.90
C ARG A 57 10.21 -11.35 3.33
N TYR A 58 10.93 -11.90 2.38
CA TYR A 58 12.17 -12.63 2.58
C TYR A 58 13.35 -11.79 2.06
N ARG A 59 14.37 -11.60 2.90
CA ARG A 59 15.58 -10.87 2.52
C ARG A 59 16.47 -11.70 1.63
N ILE A 60 16.87 -11.13 0.51
CA ILE A 60 17.87 -11.70 -0.37
C ILE A 60 19.26 -11.16 0.04
N GLY A 61 20.23 -12.07 0.16
CA GLY A 61 21.61 -11.71 0.47
C GLY A 61 21.94 -11.64 1.97
N LYS A 62 23.12 -11.11 2.28
CA LYS A 62 23.64 -11.05 3.65
C LYS A 62 23.06 -9.85 4.41
N GLN A 63 22.65 -10.09 5.65
CA GLN A 63 22.24 -9.02 6.55
C GLN A 63 23.44 -8.12 6.89
N LYS A 64 23.25 -6.82 6.77
CA LYS A 64 24.21 -5.85 7.28
C LYS A 64 23.93 -5.62 8.76
N ALA A 65 24.90 -5.93 9.63
CA ALA A 65 24.79 -5.68 11.07
C ALA A 65 24.55 -4.19 11.41
N SER A 66 24.92 -3.29 10.48
CA SER A 66 24.70 -1.85 10.61
C SER A 66 23.31 -1.37 10.18
N ALA A 67 22.57 -2.18 9.44
CA ALA A 67 21.24 -1.82 8.93
C ALA A 67 20.39 -3.10 8.76
N PRO A 68 19.76 -3.58 9.83
CA PRO A 68 19.11 -4.88 9.87
C PRO A 68 17.99 -5.09 8.85
N LEU A 69 17.27 -4.05 8.46
CA LEU A 69 16.17 -4.12 7.49
C LEU A 69 16.57 -3.68 6.08
N ALA A 70 17.81 -3.20 5.89
CA ALA A 70 18.23 -2.71 4.59
C ALA A 70 18.52 -3.84 3.61
N GLY A 71 18.34 -3.56 2.32
CA GLY A 71 18.66 -4.45 1.22
C GLY A 71 17.47 -4.87 0.38
N HIS A 72 17.65 -5.95 -0.34
CA HIS A 72 16.69 -6.49 -1.29
C HIS A 72 15.78 -7.52 -0.62
N HIS A 73 14.50 -7.42 -0.87
CA HIS A 73 13.50 -8.35 -0.35
C HIS A 73 12.59 -8.81 -1.49
N VAL A 74 12.21 -10.07 -1.46
CA VAL A 74 11.08 -10.59 -2.24
C VAL A 74 9.99 -10.97 -1.26
N GLY A 75 8.76 -10.78 -1.65
CA GLY A 75 7.63 -11.06 -0.77
C GLY A 75 6.45 -11.65 -1.51
N VAL A 76 5.51 -12.13 -0.71
CA VAL A 76 4.17 -12.46 -1.14
C VAL A 76 3.21 -11.56 -0.38
N TYR A 77 2.18 -11.08 -1.05
CA TYR A 77 1.20 -10.21 -0.45
C TYR A 77 -0.22 -10.61 -0.79
N TYR A 78 -1.11 -10.24 0.08
CA TYR A 78 -2.55 -10.33 -0.09
C TYR A 78 -3.17 -9.00 0.30
N SER A 79 -3.93 -8.40 -0.59
CA SER A 79 -4.55 -7.08 -0.40
C SER A 79 -6.05 -7.18 -0.57
N MET A 80 -6.77 -6.31 0.13
CA MET A 80 -8.21 -6.15 -0.03
C MET A 80 -8.58 -4.67 0.02
N ALA A 81 -9.51 -4.27 -0.84
CA ALA A 81 -9.99 -2.90 -0.85
C ALA A 81 -11.43 -2.78 -1.33
N CYS A 82 -12.14 -1.80 -0.78
CA CYS A 82 -13.38 -1.25 -1.31
C CYS A 82 -13.14 0.19 -1.71
N TYR A 83 -13.76 0.63 -2.80
CA TYR A 83 -13.56 1.98 -3.31
C TYR A 83 -14.82 2.54 -3.97
N ASP A 84 -14.92 3.86 -3.94
CA ASP A 84 -15.94 4.65 -4.63
C ASP A 84 -15.26 5.91 -5.18
N PHE A 85 -15.04 5.92 -6.47
CA PHE A 85 -14.37 7.01 -7.17
C PHE A 85 -15.32 7.65 -8.17
N GLN A 86 -15.51 8.95 -8.05
CA GLN A 86 -16.28 9.74 -9.01
C GLN A 86 -15.55 11.04 -9.36
N ALA A 87 -15.31 11.24 -10.64
CA ALA A 87 -14.77 12.50 -11.16
C ALA A 87 -15.90 13.43 -11.59
N GLY A 88 -16.00 14.61 -10.97
CA GLY A 88 -17.12 15.53 -11.11
C GLY A 88 -17.46 15.96 -12.55
N ARG A 89 -16.50 15.97 -13.48
CA ARG A 89 -16.73 16.38 -14.87
C ARG A 89 -17.41 15.32 -15.74
N SER A 90 -17.24 14.05 -15.47
CA SER A 90 -17.75 12.96 -16.32
C SER A 90 -19.11 12.43 -15.88
N HIS A 91 -19.61 12.87 -14.72
CA HIS A 91 -20.81 12.30 -14.07
C HIS A 91 -20.82 10.76 -13.96
N ARG A 92 -19.67 10.13 -14.21
CA ARG A 92 -19.47 8.69 -14.15
C ARG A 92 -18.58 8.33 -12.97
N GLY A 93 -18.99 7.34 -12.22
CA GLY A 93 -18.24 6.81 -11.09
C GLY A 93 -18.04 5.30 -11.20
N VAL A 94 -17.10 4.82 -10.42
CA VAL A 94 -16.80 3.41 -10.26
C VAL A 94 -16.87 3.09 -8.77
N LEU A 95 -17.80 2.22 -8.42
CA LEU A 95 -18.06 1.80 -7.06
C LEU A 95 -17.75 0.31 -6.92
N SER A 96 -16.99 -0.06 -5.91
CA SER A 96 -16.92 -1.41 -5.41
C SER A 96 -17.64 -1.49 -4.07
N ASP A 97 -18.85 -2.02 -4.07
CA ASP A 97 -19.64 -2.29 -2.87
C ASP A 97 -19.24 -3.60 -2.16
N LYS A 98 -18.44 -4.41 -2.83
CA LYS A 98 -17.85 -5.65 -2.30
C LYS A 98 -16.34 -5.52 -2.25
N TRP A 99 -15.74 -6.32 -1.39
CA TRP A 99 -14.30 -6.42 -1.33
C TRP A 99 -13.72 -6.91 -2.66
N ASN A 100 -12.75 -6.17 -3.17
CA ASN A 100 -11.86 -6.62 -4.23
C ASN A 100 -10.55 -7.06 -3.58
N TYR A 101 -9.99 -8.11 -4.14
CA TYR A 101 -8.82 -8.78 -3.59
C TYR A 101 -7.69 -8.80 -4.60
N ALA A 102 -6.46 -8.72 -4.12
CA ALA A 102 -5.29 -8.97 -4.93
C ALA A 102 -4.31 -9.86 -4.17
N ALA A 103 -3.67 -10.76 -4.88
CA ALA A 103 -2.57 -11.56 -4.36
C ALA A 103 -1.45 -11.64 -5.38
N GLY A 104 -0.21 -11.62 -4.91
CA GLY A 104 0.92 -11.62 -5.82
C GLY A 104 2.26 -11.70 -5.12
N VAL A 105 3.28 -11.44 -5.92
CA VAL A 105 4.67 -11.37 -5.47
C VAL A 105 5.16 -9.93 -5.55
N SER A 106 6.00 -9.56 -4.61
CA SER A 106 6.56 -8.21 -4.51
C SER A 106 8.08 -8.27 -4.49
N TYR A 107 8.67 -7.20 -4.97
CA TYR A 107 10.07 -6.89 -4.76
C TYR A 107 10.17 -5.56 -4.04
N THR A 108 10.97 -5.52 -2.98
CA THR A 108 11.20 -4.31 -2.19
C THR A 108 12.70 -4.08 -2.00
N TYR A 109 13.12 -2.86 -2.25
CA TYR A 109 14.45 -2.37 -1.91
C TYR A 109 14.34 -1.40 -0.74
N SER A 110 14.96 -1.75 0.40
CA SER A 110 14.96 -0.95 1.62
C SER A 110 16.30 -0.27 1.81
N MET A 111 16.29 1.04 1.97
CA MET A 111 17.46 1.89 2.14
C MET A 111 17.39 2.64 3.47
N PRO A 112 18.40 2.54 4.35
CA PRO A 112 18.47 3.31 5.57
C PRO A 112 18.82 4.77 5.27
N ILE A 113 17.97 5.71 5.71
CA ILE A 113 18.19 7.16 5.54
C ILE A 113 18.60 7.84 6.84
N ALA A 114 18.22 7.25 7.98
CA ALA A 114 18.62 7.73 9.31
C ALA A 114 18.72 6.56 10.30
N THR A 115 19.16 6.83 11.51
CA THR A 115 19.30 5.80 12.57
C THR A 115 18.00 5.01 12.82
N ARG A 116 16.86 5.63 12.67
CA ARG A 116 15.55 5.02 12.90
C ARG A 116 14.60 5.14 11.71
N LEU A 117 15.11 5.52 10.54
CA LEU A 117 14.30 5.71 9.34
C LEU A 117 14.87 4.93 8.15
N ASN A 118 14.00 4.20 7.51
CA ASN A 118 14.24 3.55 6.23
C ASN A 118 13.25 4.08 5.19
N ILE A 119 13.67 4.10 3.95
CA ILE A 119 12.78 4.27 2.81
C ILE A 119 12.74 2.97 2.02
N ASP A 120 11.54 2.51 1.71
CA ASP A 120 11.28 1.27 1.00
C ASP A 120 10.67 1.57 -0.37
N PHE A 121 11.29 1.08 -1.42
CA PHE A 121 10.75 1.11 -2.78
C PHE A 121 10.19 -0.26 -3.09
N SER A 122 8.89 -0.37 -3.31
CA SER A 122 8.21 -1.64 -3.54
C SER A 122 7.44 -1.66 -4.85
N LEU A 123 7.51 -2.79 -5.54
CA LEU A 123 6.72 -3.08 -6.73
C LEU A 123 6.23 -4.53 -6.65
N GLY A 124 4.96 -4.73 -6.95
CA GLY A 124 4.35 -6.06 -6.92
C GLY A 124 3.54 -6.35 -8.17
N VAL A 125 3.62 -7.60 -8.61
CA VAL A 125 2.83 -8.16 -9.70
C VAL A 125 1.96 -9.26 -9.13
N GLY A 126 0.69 -9.25 -9.50
CA GLY A 126 -0.27 -10.20 -8.95
C GLY A 126 -1.56 -10.26 -9.75
N TYR A 127 -2.46 -11.07 -9.25
CA TYR A 127 -3.80 -11.19 -9.77
C TYR A 127 -4.78 -10.43 -8.89
N LEU A 128 -5.55 -9.54 -9.51
CA LEU A 128 -6.59 -8.73 -8.89
C LEU A 128 -7.95 -9.28 -9.32
N TRP A 129 -8.83 -9.58 -8.37
CA TRP A 129 -10.17 -10.08 -8.66
C TRP A 129 -11.22 -9.43 -7.77
N GLY A 130 -12.44 -9.42 -8.28
CA GLY A 130 -13.58 -8.87 -7.57
C GLY A 130 -14.70 -8.42 -8.50
N THR A 131 -15.43 -7.40 -8.07
CA THR A 131 -16.53 -6.82 -8.84
C THR A 131 -16.56 -5.32 -8.65
N TYR A 132 -16.90 -4.61 -9.70
CA TYR A 132 -17.18 -3.18 -9.63
C TYR A 132 -18.43 -2.81 -10.41
N LYS A 133 -19.09 -1.77 -9.96
CA LYS A 133 -20.26 -1.19 -10.59
C LYS A 133 -19.90 0.15 -11.22
N LYS A 134 -20.41 0.37 -12.41
CA LYS A 134 -20.38 1.71 -13.01
C LYS A 134 -21.69 2.38 -12.69
N HIS A 135 -21.64 3.61 -12.20
CA HIS A 135 -22.81 4.46 -11.98
C HIS A 135 -22.64 5.80 -12.70
N ALA A 136 -23.74 6.41 -13.02
CA ALA A 136 -23.77 7.78 -13.52
C ALA A 136 -24.73 8.59 -12.69
N ALA A 137 -24.34 9.82 -12.35
CA ALA A 137 -25.22 10.77 -11.71
C ALA A 137 -26.12 11.38 -12.78
N ILE A 138 -27.39 10.97 -12.80
CA ILE A 138 -28.45 11.54 -13.63
C ILE A 138 -29.35 12.32 -12.69
N ASP A 139 -29.42 13.63 -12.91
CA ASP A 139 -30.13 14.60 -12.07
C ASP A 139 -29.70 14.54 -10.58
N VAL A 140 -30.52 14.07 -9.68
CA VAL A 140 -30.27 14.02 -8.23
C VAL A 140 -29.89 12.62 -7.74
N CYS A 141 -29.99 11.60 -8.59
CA CYS A 141 -29.81 10.19 -8.24
C CYS A 141 -28.62 9.58 -8.96
N ASP A 142 -27.86 8.75 -8.23
CA ASP A 142 -26.84 7.89 -8.81
C ASP A 142 -27.51 6.65 -9.42
N VAL A 143 -27.52 6.56 -10.75
CA VAL A 143 -28.14 5.44 -11.47
C VAL A 143 -27.10 4.37 -11.75
N TRP A 144 -27.39 3.16 -11.31
CA TRP A 144 -26.60 1.99 -11.62
C TRP A 144 -26.68 1.65 -13.12
N LEU A 145 -25.52 1.61 -13.78
CA LEU A 145 -25.45 1.31 -15.22
C LEU A 145 -25.15 -0.17 -15.47
N SER A 146 -24.15 -0.70 -14.82
CA SER A 146 -23.71 -2.09 -15.07
C SER A 146 -22.78 -2.61 -13.96
N THR A 147 -22.80 -3.92 -13.77
CA THR A 147 -21.83 -4.64 -12.91
C THR A 147 -20.82 -5.37 -13.79
N HIS A 148 -19.58 -5.24 -13.46
CA HIS A 148 -18.47 -5.90 -14.16
C HIS A 148 -17.68 -6.78 -13.18
N LYS A 149 -17.29 -7.96 -13.67
CA LYS A 149 -16.28 -8.75 -12.98
C LYS A 149 -14.90 -8.14 -13.25
N LEU A 150 -14.10 -8.05 -12.22
CA LEU A 150 -12.71 -7.61 -12.28
C LEU A 150 -11.82 -8.86 -12.26
N GLY A 151 -10.97 -8.97 -13.26
CA GLY A 151 -9.91 -9.98 -13.33
C GLY A 151 -8.74 -9.35 -14.07
N TRP A 152 -7.66 -9.09 -13.37
CA TRP A 152 -6.49 -8.40 -13.92
C TRP A 152 -5.21 -9.09 -13.43
N LEU A 153 -4.35 -9.47 -14.36
CA LEU A 153 -3.01 -9.94 -14.06
C LEU A 153 -2.01 -8.87 -14.49
N GLY A 154 -1.21 -8.38 -13.57
CA GLY A 154 -0.25 -7.32 -13.85
C GLY A 154 0.25 -6.61 -12.58
N PRO A 155 0.76 -5.38 -12.70
CA PRO A 155 1.16 -4.59 -11.53
C PRO A 155 -0.06 -4.29 -10.65
N THR A 156 -0.04 -4.76 -9.41
CA THR A 156 -1.14 -4.60 -8.43
C THR A 156 -0.68 -3.95 -7.14
N LYS A 157 0.63 -3.77 -6.97
CA LYS A 157 1.20 -3.08 -5.81
C LYS A 157 2.35 -2.17 -6.26
N ALA A 158 2.34 -0.93 -5.79
CA ALA A 158 3.46 -0.01 -5.92
C ALA A 158 3.53 0.86 -4.68
N GLY A 159 4.74 1.15 -4.19
CA GLY A 159 4.89 1.94 -2.98
C GLY A 159 6.27 2.57 -2.84
N VAL A 160 6.27 3.75 -2.25
CA VAL A 160 7.44 4.38 -1.65
C VAL A 160 7.08 4.62 -0.20
N SER A 161 7.56 3.77 0.70
CA SER A 161 7.16 3.80 2.10
C SER A 161 8.28 4.34 2.98
N LEU A 162 7.91 5.15 3.95
CA LEU A 162 8.78 5.58 5.02
C LEU A 162 8.57 4.66 6.22
N GLY A 163 9.63 4.00 6.67
CA GLY A 163 9.61 3.08 7.79
C GLY A 163 10.30 3.67 9.02
N TRP A 164 9.60 3.75 10.15
CA TRP A 164 10.15 4.18 11.43
C TRP A 164 10.44 2.97 12.32
N LEU A 165 11.72 2.74 12.59
CA LEU A 165 12.23 1.63 13.38
C LEU A 165 12.05 1.88 14.87
N ILE A 166 11.30 1.01 15.54
CA ILE A 166 11.01 1.08 16.97
C ILE A 166 11.91 0.07 17.70
N GLY A 167 12.58 0.55 18.74
CA GLY A 167 13.52 -0.26 19.53
C GLY A 167 14.95 -0.22 18.99
N ASN A 168 15.87 -0.79 19.77
CA ASN A 168 17.31 -0.73 19.48
C ASN A 168 17.78 -1.88 18.59
N SER A 169 17.06 -2.99 18.54
CA SER A 169 17.43 -4.18 17.76
C SER A 169 17.38 -3.95 16.24
N LEU A 170 16.50 -3.07 15.78
CA LEU A 170 16.32 -2.73 14.37
C LEU A 170 16.96 -1.40 13.98
N ALA A 171 17.51 -0.64 14.94
CA ALA A 171 18.11 0.65 14.66
C ALA A 171 19.33 0.52 13.72
N ASN A 172 19.41 1.41 12.74
CA ASN A 172 20.55 1.52 11.86
C ASN A 172 21.74 2.09 12.65
N LYS A 173 22.88 1.42 12.62
CA LYS A 173 24.11 1.95 13.22
C LYS A 173 24.67 3.04 12.31
N ARG A 174 24.90 4.21 12.84
CA ARG A 174 25.59 5.29 12.12
C ARG A 174 26.97 4.77 11.71
N LYS A 175 27.34 4.87 10.44
CA LYS A 175 28.71 4.63 10.00
C LYS A 175 29.58 5.57 10.80
N GLY A 176 30.37 5.05 11.75
CA GLY A 176 31.28 5.86 12.54
C GLY A 176 32.17 6.65 11.59
N GLY A 177 32.12 7.97 11.69
CA GLY A 177 33.16 8.81 11.15
C GLY A 177 34.44 8.44 11.91
N GLY A 178 35.31 7.68 11.27
CA GLY A 178 36.66 7.52 11.76
C GLY A 178 37.31 8.91 11.82
N LYS A 179 37.77 9.25 12.99
CA LYS A 179 38.82 10.26 13.13
C LYS A 179 40.11 9.66 12.65
#